data_a6fa664281ab208c0a50e4446072905a
#
_entry.id   a6fa664281ab208c0a50e4446072905a
#
_cell.length_a   1.000
_cell.length_b   1.000
_cell.length_c   1.000
_cell.angle_alpha   90.00
_cell.angle_beta   90.00
_cell.angle_gamma   90.00
#
_symmetry.space_group_name_H-M   'P 1'
#
loop_
_entity.id
_entity.type
_entity.pdbx_description
1 polymer ?
#
loop_
_entity_poly.entity_id
_entity_poly.type
_entity_poly.pdbx_seq_one_letter_code
_entity_poly.pdbx_strand_id
1 'polypeptide(L)'
;ACSHAAGAELGLISSGLNKLQQVSGRLNLERLDNGSTVIDDTYNANPGSVKAAIDALVNIRGHHVLILGDMGELGDDEASMHGEVGRYAAEKGVDTLLAVGPLCANTAREFGANGKHFDSKEQLVEYLLDNEKSGEAGAEISSELEQLLKGDAVVLVKGSRFMGMEQVVKVLVQLIKESGEK
;
A
#
# COMPACT_ATOMS: atom_id res chain seq x y z
N ALA A 1 14.49 23.30 4.72
CA ALA A 1 14.15 24.73 4.76
C ALA A 1 14.51 25.34 6.10
N CYS A 2 13.91 24.92 7.23
CA CYS A 2 14.14 25.52 8.56
C CYS A 2 15.63 25.50 8.98
N SER A 3 16.33 24.37 8.82
CA SER A 3 17.75 24.27 9.16
C SER A 3 18.63 25.21 8.34
N HIS A 4 18.29 25.41 7.04
CA HIS A 4 19.00 26.34 6.18
C HIS A 4 18.72 27.80 6.58
N ALA A 5 17.46 28.11 6.92
CA ALA A 5 17.08 29.44 7.42
C ALA A 5 17.76 29.76 8.78
N ALA A 6 18.07 28.74 9.57
CA ALA A 6 18.84 28.85 10.81
C ALA A 6 20.37 28.87 10.59
N GLY A 7 20.84 28.95 9.33
CA GLY A 7 22.25 29.11 8.98
C GLY A 7 23.04 27.79 8.82
N ALA A 8 22.38 26.63 8.82
CA ALA A 8 23.09 25.38 8.59
C ALA A 8 23.48 25.22 7.10
N GLU A 9 24.70 24.72 6.85
CA GLU A 9 25.16 24.42 5.50
C GLU A 9 24.39 23.24 4.88
N LEU A 10 24.12 23.30 3.57
CA LEU A 10 23.37 22.28 2.83
C LEU A 10 23.98 20.87 2.94
N GLY A 11 25.32 20.77 2.96
CA GLY A 11 26.03 19.51 3.12
C GLY A 11 25.77 18.86 4.49
N LEU A 12 25.74 19.65 5.56
CA LEU A 12 25.41 19.19 6.92
C LEU A 12 23.95 18.77 7.03
N ILE A 13 23.04 19.52 6.39
CA ILE A 13 21.61 19.17 6.34
C ILE A 13 21.42 17.83 5.63
N SER A 14 22.02 17.64 4.44
CA SER A 14 21.96 16.40 3.69
C SER A 14 22.52 15.21 4.47
N SER A 15 23.69 15.38 5.10
CA SER A 15 24.30 14.36 5.94
C SER A 15 23.44 14.01 7.16
N GLY A 16 22.79 15.00 7.78
CA GLY A 16 21.86 14.80 8.88
C GLY A 16 20.60 14.04 8.48
N LEU A 17 20.02 14.39 7.34
CA LEU A 17 18.83 13.71 6.80
C LEU A 17 19.12 12.25 6.46
N ASN A 18 20.30 11.95 5.91
CA ASN A 18 20.71 10.57 5.59
C ASN A 18 20.93 9.69 6.84
N LYS A 19 21.07 10.30 8.03
CA LYS A 19 21.22 9.58 9.32
C LYS A 19 19.90 9.41 10.06
N LEU A 20 18.78 9.96 9.53
CA LEU A 20 17.47 9.78 10.15
C LEU A 20 17.09 8.30 10.13
N GLN A 21 16.77 7.76 11.29
CA GLN A 21 16.17 6.45 11.38
C GLN A 21 14.73 6.54 10.85
N GLN A 22 14.38 5.64 9.94
CA GLN A 22 13.02 5.54 9.45
C GLN A 22 12.09 5.15 10.61
N VAL A 23 10.98 5.88 10.73
CA VAL A 23 9.92 5.51 11.67
C VAL A 23 9.10 4.40 11.02
N SER A 24 8.95 3.26 11.70
CA SER A 24 8.16 2.13 11.20
C SER A 24 6.74 2.57 10.79
N GLY A 25 6.27 2.08 9.65
CA GLY A 25 4.96 2.39 9.13
C GLY A 25 4.79 3.80 8.56
N ARG A 26 5.87 4.49 8.20
CA ARG A 26 5.85 5.82 7.57
C ARG A 26 6.68 5.86 6.30
N LEU A 27 6.05 5.52 5.18
CA LEU A 27 6.64 5.48 3.83
C LEU A 27 7.99 4.71 3.81
N ASN A 28 8.06 3.60 4.53
CA ASN A 28 9.25 2.75 4.51
C ASN A 28 9.24 1.91 3.24
N LEU A 29 10.26 2.09 2.39
CA LEU A 29 10.41 1.34 1.15
C LEU A 29 11.30 0.12 1.39
N GLU A 30 10.78 -1.07 1.08
CA GLU A 30 11.54 -2.32 1.01
C GLU A 30 11.55 -2.80 -0.44
N ARG A 31 12.76 -2.86 -1.03
CA ARG A 31 12.95 -3.46 -2.36
C ARG A 31 13.27 -4.93 -2.20
N LEU A 32 12.56 -5.75 -2.94
CA LEU A 32 12.66 -7.20 -2.88
C LEU A 32 13.49 -7.74 -4.05
N ASP A 33 14.06 -8.94 -3.89
CA ASP A 33 15.00 -9.54 -4.85
C ASP A 33 14.37 -9.82 -6.22
N ASN A 34 13.04 -10.03 -6.27
CA ASN A 34 12.30 -10.16 -7.52
C ASN A 34 12.08 -8.84 -8.27
N GLY A 35 12.52 -7.69 -7.76
CA GLY A 35 12.35 -6.36 -8.34
C GLY A 35 11.15 -5.57 -7.82
N SER A 36 10.21 -6.20 -7.12
CA SER A 36 9.06 -5.51 -6.50
C SER A 36 9.49 -4.58 -5.38
N THR A 37 8.67 -3.57 -5.11
CA THR A 37 8.86 -2.62 -4.01
C THR A 37 7.62 -2.61 -3.12
N VAL A 38 7.79 -2.82 -1.83
CA VAL A 38 6.72 -2.67 -0.83
C VAL A 38 6.94 -1.37 -0.05
N ILE A 39 5.90 -0.55 0.03
CA ILE A 39 5.87 0.71 0.77
C ILE A 39 4.99 0.52 2.00
N ASP A 40 5.62 0.43 3.18
CA ASP A 40 4.92 0.38 4.46
C ASP A 40 4.60 1.80 4.94
N ASP A 41 3.32 2.19 4.87
CA ASP A 41 2.78 3.44 5.41
C ASP A 41 1.59 3.17 6.35
N THR A 42 1.74 2.13 7.18
CA THR A 42 0.66 1.55 7.99
C THR A 42 0.43 2.22 9.33
N TYR A 43 1.21 3.25 9.68
CA TYR A 43 1.12 3.90 11.00
C TYR A 43 -0.25 4.55 11.24
N ASN A 44 -0.77 5.29 10.26
CA ASN A 44 -2.10 5.91 10.31
C ASN A 44 -2.57 6.33 8.92
N ALA A 45 -3.89 6.56 8.74
CA ALA A 45 -4.49 6.99 7.50
C ALA A 45 -5.55 8.08 7.73
N ASN A 46 -5.53 9.09 6.86
CA ASN A 46 -6.61 10.04 6.62
C ASN A 46 -6.62 10.41 5.14
N PRO A 47 -7.71 11.00 4.59
CA PRO A 47 -7.83 11.24 3.16
C PRO A 47 -6.66 12.01 2.55
N GLY A 48 -6.17 13.05 3.24
CA GLY A 48 -5.04 13.86 2.77
C GLY A 48 -3.74 13.06 2.71
N SER A 49 -3.43 12.28 3.75
CA SER A 49 -2.23 11.46 3.79
C SER A 49 -2.27 10.28 2.81
N VAL A 50 -3.46 9.71 2.56
CA VAL A 50 -3.63 8.65 1.55
C VAL A 50 -3.41 9.19 0.16
N LYS A 51 -3.99 10.35 -0.20
CA LYS A 51 -3.76 10.99 -1.50
C LYS A 51 -2.28 11.32 -1.73
N ALA A 52 -1.59 11.86 -0.72
CA ALA A 52 -0.15 12.12 -0.81
C ALA A 52 0.68 10.83 -1.00
N ALA A 53 0.29 9.73 -0.35
CA ALA A 53 0.93 8.43 -0.53
C ALA A 53 0.65 7.82 -1.91
N ILE A 54 -0.56 8.00 -2.47
CA ILE A 54 -0.90 7.63 -3.85
C ILE A 54 -0.03 8.41 -4.84
N ASP A 55 0.14 9.74 -4.65
CA ASP A 55 1.02 10.55 -5.50
C ASP A 55 2.47 10.06 -5.43
N ALA A 56 2.94 9.60 -4.27
CA ALA A 56 4.26 9.01 -4.15
C ALA A 56 4.37 7.65 -4.86
N LEU A 57 3.34 6.79 -4.72
CA LEU A 57 3.25 5.48 -5.35
C LEU A 57 3.39 5.57 -6.87
N VAL A 58 2.56 6.39 -7.52
CA VAL A 58 2.50 6.49 -9.00
C VAL A 58 3.73 7.16 -9.62
N ASN A 59 4.59 7.81 -8.83
CA ASN A 59 5.87 8.34 -9.30
C ASN A 59 6.98 7.28 -9.36
N ILE A 60 6.78 6.09 -8.81
CA ILE A 60 7.72 4.97 -8.91
C ILE A 60 7.32 4.14 -10.14
N ARG A 61 8.28 3.77 -10.99
CA ARG A 61 7.99 2.96 -12.17
C ARG A 61 7.62 1.53 -11.77
N GLY A 62 6.53 0.99 -12.31
CA GLY A 62 6.07 -0.37 -12.09
C GLY A 62 4.55 -0.49 -12.16
N HIS A 63 4.02 -1.66 -11.83
CA HIS A 63 2.59 -1.91 -11.65
C HIS A 63 2.16 -1.45 -10.24
N HIS A 64 1.23 -0.49 -10.17
CA HIS A 64 0.86 0.18 -8.92
C HIS A 64 -0.29 -0.54 -8.22
N VAL A 65 -0.01 -1.06 -7.03
CA VAL A 65 -1.02 -1.70 -6.17
C VAL A 65 -1.19 -0.91 -4.89
N LEU A 66 -2.42 -0.53 -4.60
CA LEU A 66 -2.80 0.09 -3.33
C LEU A 66 -3.56 -0.91 -2.46
N ILE A 67 -3.05 -1.19 -1.27
CA ILE A 67 -3.75 -1.93 -0.22
C ILE A 67 -4.14 -0.95 0.86
N LEU A 68 -5.44 -0.67 0.98
CA LEU A 68 -5.96 0.36 1.87
C LEU A 68 -6.92 -0.22 2.90
N GLY A 69 -6.61 -0.04 4.18
CA GLY A 69 -7.53 -0.26 5.29
C GLY A 69 -8.33 0.99 5.65
N ASP A 70 -9.41 0.80 6.39
CA ASP A 70 -10.29 1.89 6.80
C ASP A 70 -9.53 3.07 7.42
N MET A 71 -10.02 4.27 7.10
CA MET A 71 -9.59 5.53 7.70
C MET A 71 -10.54 5.88 8.84
N GLY A 72 -10.00 6.02 10.05
CA GLY A 72 -10.79 6.39 11.23
C GLY A 72 -10.86 7.89 11.47
N GLU A 73 -11.68 8.26 12.46
CA GLU A 73 -11.79 9.64 12.98
C GLU A 73 -12.21 10.69 11.94
N LEU A 74 -13.04 10.29 10.96
CA LEU A 74 -13.49 11.17 9.88
C LEU A 74 -14.86 11.82 10.13
N GLY A 75 -15.59 11.41 11.20
CA GLY A 75 -16.93 11.91 11.49
C GLY A 75 -18.00 11.41 10.52
N ASP A 76 -19.08 12.18 10.36
CA ASP A 76 -20.29 11.74 9.64
C ASP A 76 -20.08 11.54 8.13
N ASP A 77 -19.02 12.12 7.54
CA ASP A 77 -18.72 12.06 6.11
C ASP A 77 -17.78 10.90 5.73
N GLU A 78 -17.48 9.97 6.65
CA GLU A 78 -16.48 8.92 6.48
C GLU A 78 -16.69 8.08 5.21
N ALA A 79 -17.92 7.68 4.88
CA ALA A 79 -18.20 6.90 3.68
C ALA A 79 -17.91 7.68 2.38
N SER A 80 -18.25 8.98 2.36
CA SER A 80 -17.98 9.87 1.22
C SER A 80 -16.48 10.06 1.02
N MET A 81 -15.74 10.28 2.11
CA MET A 81 -14.28 10.47 2.08
C MET A 81 -13.55 9.22 1.60
N HIS A 82 -14.02 8.02 1.98
CA HIS A 82 -13.49 6.76 1.45
C HIS A 82 -13.73 6.64 -0.06
N GLY A 83 -14.93 6.96 -0.53
CA GLY A 83 -15.24 6.98 -1.96
C GLY A 83 -14.39 7.98 -2.74
N GLU A 84 -14.16 9.18 -2.19
CA GLU A 84 -13.30 10.19 -2.80
C GLU A 84 -11.86 9.69 -3.01
N VAL A 85 -11.31 8.96 -2.03
CA VAL A 85 -9.99 8.35 -2.13
C VAL A 85 -9.95 7.29 -3.23
N GLY A 86 -11.03 6.48 -3.37
CA GLY A 86 -11.14 5.49 -4.44
C GLY A 86 -11.09 6.11 -5.83
N ARG A 87 -11.90 7.15 -6.07
CA ARG A 87 -11.86 7.91 -7.34
C ARG A 87 -10.48 8.51 -7.60
N TYR A 88 -9.88 9.13 -6.58
CA TYR A 88 -8.56 9.71 -6.69
C TYR A 88 -7.50 8.69 -7.10
N ALA A 89 -7.51 7.50 -6.50
CA ALA A 89 -6.59 6.42 -6.85
C ALA A 89 -6.75 5.99 -8.32
N ALA A 90 -7.98 5.82 -8.79
CA ALA A 90 -8.28 5.49 -10.19
C ALA A 90 -7.82 6.60 -11.16
N GLU A 91 -8.12 7.87 -10.85
CA GLU A 91 -7.70 9.03 -11.65
C GLU A 91 -6.18 9.18 -11.75
N LYS A 92 -5.45 8.80 -10.71
CA LYS A 92 -3.98 8.84 -10.67
C LYS A 92 -3.30 7.67 -11.37
N GLY A 93 -4.05 6.66 -11.79
CA GLY A 93 -3.53 5.50 -12.50
C GLY A 93 -2.95 4.44 -11.57
N VAL A 94 -3.55 4.24 -10.41
CA VAL A 94 -3.33 3.01 -9.63
C VAL A 94 -3.96 1.86 -10.41
N ASP A 95 -3.21 0.79 -10.63
CA ASP A 95 -3.65 -0.33 -11.48
C ASP A 95 -4.60 -1.28 -10.73
N THR A 96 -4.33 -1.52 -9.45
CA THR A 96 -5.09 -2.45 -8.60
C THR A 96 -5.33 -1.88 -7.21
N LEU A 97 -6.54 -2.02 -6.70
CA LEU A 97 -6.92 -1.68 -5.32
C LEU A 97 -7.41 -2.91 -4.56
N LEU A 98 -6.78 -3.19 -3.40
CA LEU A 98 -7.27 -4.15 -2.41
C LEU A 98 -7.73 -3.37 -1.18
N ALA A 99 -9.02 -3.23 -1.01
CA ALA A 99 -9.66 -2.39 0.00
C ALA A 99 -10.16 -3.23 1.17
N VAL A 100 -9.80 -2.88 2.40
CA VAL A 100 -10.02 -3.69 3.62
C VAL A 100 -10.82 -2.92 4.65
N GLY A 101 -11.92 -3.51 5.08
CA GLY A 101 -12.80 -2.96 6.10
C GLY A 101 -14.11 -2.41 5.56
N PRO A 102 -15.13 -2.25 6.41
CA PRO A 102 -16.49 -1.92 5.99
C PRO A 102 -16.61 -0.58 5.26
N LEU A 103 -15.83 0.44 5.63
CA LEU A 103 -15.85 1.75 4.98
C LEU A 103 -15.13 1.72 3.63
N CYS A 104 -14.09 0.91 3.51
CA CYS A 104 -13.33 0.71 2.27
C CYS A 104 -14.14 0.03 1.16
N ALA A 105 -15.33 -0.53 1.44
CA ALA A 105 -16.29 -0.91 0.41
C ALA A 105 -16.65 0.27 -0.52
N ASN A 106 -16.73 1.50 0.04
CA ASN A 106 -16.93 2.71 -0.75
C ASN A 106 -15.72 3.05 -1.63
N THR A 107 -14.52 2.82 -1.12
CA THR A 107 -13.27 3.03 -1.88
C THR A 107 -13.20 2.09 -3.08
N ALA A 108 -13.47 0.78 -2.88
CA ALA A 108 -13.47 -0.20 -3.96
C ALA A 108 -14.55 0.11 -5.03
N ARG A 109 -15.75 0.47 -4.60
CA ARG A 109 -16.85 0.83 -5.53
C ARG A 109 -16.48 2.02 -6.42
N GLU A 110 -15.95 3.08 -5.84
CA GLU A 110 -15.59 4.30 -6.58
C GLU A 110 -14.28 4.17 -7.38
N PHE A 111 -13.42 3.22 -7.03
CA PHE A 111 -12.23 2.89 -7.81
C PHE A 111 -12.60 2.18 -9.12
N GLY A 112 -13.60 1.29 -9.10
CA GLY A 112 -14.11 0.61 -10.29
C GLY A 112 -13.66 -0.84 -10.43
N ALA A 113 -13.56 -1.33 -11.66
CA ALA A 113 -13.45 -2.76 -11.97
C ALA A 113 -12.22 -3.47 -11.36
N ASN A 114 -11.10 -2.75 -11.20
CA ASN A 114 -9.87 -3.30 -10.64
C ASN A 114 -9.78 -3.10 -9.10
N GLY A 115 -10.89 -2.73 -8.46
CA GLY A 115 -11.02 -2.60 -7.03
C GLY A 115 -11.66 -3.83 -6.41
N LYS A 116 -10.96 -4.48 -5.47
CA LYS A 116 -11.47 -5.63 -4.72
C LYS A 116 -11.64 -5.27 -3.25
N HIS A 117 -12.78 -5.66 -2.67
CA HIS A 117 -13.10 -5.39 -1.27
C HIS A 117 -13.02 -6.66 -0.43
N PHE A 118 -12.54 -6.49 0.80
CA PHE A 118 -12.47 -7.52 1.85
C PHE A 118 -13.05 -6.95 3.13
N ASP A 119 -13.91 -7.68 3.82
CA ASP A 119 -14.52 -7.23 5.07
C ASP A 119 -13.49 -7.08 6.20
N SER A 120 -12.40 -7.87 6.15
CA SER A 120 -11.32 -7.81 7.14
C SER A 120 -9.94 -8.08 6.53
N LYS A 121 -8.88 -7.72 7.25
CA LYS A 121 -7.51 -8.03 6.83
C LYS A 121 -7.23 -9.54 6.82
N GLU A 122 -7.91 -10.32 7.67
CA GLU A 122 -7.81 -11.77 7.71
C GLU A 122 -8.29 -12.38 6.39
N GLN A 123 -9.41 -11.90 5.84
CA GLN A 123 -9.89 -12.31 4.52
C GLN A 123 -8.90 -11.95 3.40
N LEU A 124 -8.30 -10.75 3.46
CA LEU A 124 -7.26 -10.38 2.50
C LEU A 124 -6.04 -11.32 2.61
N VAL A 125 -5.58 -11.60 3.84
CA VAL A 125 -4.44 -12.50 4.06
C VAL A 125 -4.75 -13.91 3.55
N GLU A 126 -5.92 -14.45 3.84
CA GLU A 126 -6.38 -15.74 3.32
C GLU A 126 -6.39 -15.74 1.79
N TYR A 127 -6.95 -14.71 1.17
CA TYR A 127 -6.94 -14.54 -0.28
C TYR A 127 -5.52 -14.55 -0.87
N LEU A 128 -4.57 -13.88 -0.25
CA LEU A 128 -3.17 -13.84 -0.71
C LEU A 128 -2.51 -15.23 -0.60
N LEU A 129 -2.74 -15.94 0.53
CA LEU A 129 -2.15 -17.26 0.79
C LEU A 129 -2.79 -18.38 -0.03
N ASP A 130 -4.10 -18.37 -0.23
CA ASP A 130 -4.81 -19.41 -0.99
C ASP A 130 -4.49 -19.36 -2.49
N ASN A 131 -4.31 -18.16 -3.03
CA ASN A 131 -3.92 -17.99 -4.43
C ASN A 131 -2.47 -18.46 -4.69
N GLU A 132 -1.57 -18.42 -3.70
CA GLU A 132 -0.24 -19.05 -3.83
C GLU A 132 -0.33 -20.56 -3.98
N LYS A 133 -1.12 -21.21 -3.11
CA LYS A 133 -1.33 -22.67 -3.14
C LYS A 133 -2.04 -23.15 -4.41
N SER A 134 -2.94 -22.33 -4.95
CA SER A 134 -3.69 -22.64 -6.17
C SER A 134 -2.78 -22.72 -7.40
N GLY A 135 -1.71 -21.93 -7.47
CA GLY A 135 -0.70 -22.02 -8.53
C GLY A 135 0.05 -23.35 -8.57
N GLU A 136 0.20 -24.05 -7.43
CA GLU A 136 0.82 -25.38 -7.37
C GLU A 136 -0.14 -26.50 -7.79
N ALA A 137 -1.45 -26.31 -7.65
CA ALA A 137 -2.49 -27.32 -7.92
C ALA A 137 -3.14 -27.21 -9.31
N GLY A 138 -2.69 -26.29 -10.18
CA GLY A 138 -3.26 -26.08 -11.52
C GLY A 138 -4.56 -25.25 -11.52
N ALA A 139 -4.89 -24.55 -10.44
CA ALA A 139 -5.91 -23.51 -10.42
C ALA A 139 -5.30 -22.20 -10.93
N GLU A 140 -6.10 -21.37 -11.64
CA GLU A 140 -5.64 -20.07 -12.13
C GLU A 140 -5.38 -19.14 -10.92
N ILE A 141 -4.14 -18.67 -10.78
CA ILE A 141 -3.78 -17.57 -9.88
C ILE A 141 -4.55 -16.34 -10.33
N SER A 142 -5.11 -15.57 -9.40
CA SER A 142 -5.76 -14.31 -9.79
C SER A 142 -4.74 -13.38 -10.46
N SER A 143 -5.16 -12.69 -11.52
CA SER A 143 -4.29 -11.82 -12.32
C SER A 143 -3.59 -10.76 -11.47
N GLU A 144 -4.23 -10.31 -10.40
CA GLU A 144 -3.68 -9.31 -9.47
C GLU A 144 -2.50 -9.86 -8.67
N LEU A 145 -2.62 -11.10 -8.17
CA LEU A 145 -1.53 -11.73 -7.41
C LEU A 145 -0.37 -12.13 -8.32
N GLU A 146 -0.67 -12.62 -9.52
CA GLU A 146 0.36 -12.92 -10.52
C GLU A 146 1.23 -11.70 -10.83
N GLN A 147 0.62 -10.52 -10.92
CA GLN A 147 1.34 -9.25 -11.12
C GLN A 147 2.16 -8.85 -9.90
N LEU A 148 1.63 -9.06 -8.67
CA LEU A 148 2.39 -8.85 -7.43
C LEU A 148 3.66 -9.71 -7.37
N LEU A 149 3.60 -10.94 -7.88
CA LEU A 149 4.71 -11.90 -7.83
C LEU A 149 5.70 -11.76 -8.99
N LYS A 150 5.32 -11.12 -10.11
CA LYS A 150 6.13 -11.02 -11.34
C LYS A 150 7.32 -10.07 -11.30
N GLY A 151 7.50 -9.28 -10.24
CA GLY A 151 8.76 -8.57 -10.02
C GLY A 151 8.83 -7.13 -10.50
N ASP A 152 7.73 -6.50 -10.92
CA ASP A 152 7.66 -5.08 -11.24
C ASP A 152 6.59 -4.32 -10.44
N ALA A 153 6.00 -4.99 -9.44
CA ALA A 153 4.97 -4.38 -8.61
C ALA A 153 5.53 -3.37 -7.61
N VAL A 154 4.83 -2.26 -7.48
CA VAL A 154 5.02 -1.28 -6.41
C VAL A 154 3.76 -1.27 -5.55
N VAL A 155 3.87 -1.82 -4.34
CA VAL A 155 2.74 -2.04 -3.43
C VAL A 155 2.79 -1.05 -2.29
N LEU A 156 1.79 -0.20 -2.17
CA LEU A 156 1.60 0.67 -1.01
C LEU A 156 0.58 0.06 -0.06
N VAL A 157 0.98 -0.15 1.20
CA VAL A 157 0.08 -0.62 2.26
C VAL A 157 -0.17 0.50 3.25
N LYS A 158 -1.43 0.89 3.43
CA LYS A 158 -1.83 1.97 4.33
C LYS A 158 -3.17 1.68 5.02
N GLY A 159 -3.39 2.25 6.21
CA GLY A 159 -4.64 2.16 6.95
C GLY A 159 -4.52 2.86 8.29
N SER A 160 -5.65 3.12 8.95
CA SER A 160 -5.64 3.67 10.30
C SER A 160 -5.01 2.68 11.29
N ARG A 161 -4.46 3.21 12.38
CA ARG A 161 -3.70 2.43 13.36
C ARG A 161 -4.44 1.20 13.89
N PHE A 162 -5.75 1.32 14.11
CA PHE A 162 -6.58 0.21 14.62
C PHE A 162 -6.71 -0.95 13.64
N MET A 163 -6.47 -0.74 12.33
CA MET A 163 -6.53 -1.78 11.31
C MET A 163 -5.37 -2.77 11.40
N GLY A 164 -4.23 -2.36 11.96
CA GLY A 164 -3.06 -3.22 12.12
C GLY A 164 -2.50 -3.74 10.80
N MET A 165 -2.46 -2.88 9.78
CA MET A 165 -2.09 -3.25 8.39
C MET A 165 -0.62 -3.68 8.25
N GLU A 166 0.22 -3.45 9.26
CA GLU A 166 1.60 -3.98 9.30
C GLU A 166 1.67 -5.51 9.24
N GLN A 167 0.58 -6.22 9.55
CA GLN A 167 0.49 -7.67 9.39
C GLN A 167 0.41 -8.05 7.90
N VAL A 168 -0.32 -7.26 7.10
CA VAL A 168 -0.42 -7.47 5.64
C VAL A 168 0.94 -7.25 4.99
N VAL A 169 1.69 -6.22 5.40
CA VAL A 169 3.07 -5.98 4.92
C VAL A 169 3.95 -7.19 5.14
N LYS A 170 3.93 -7.79 6.35
CA LYS A 170 4.74 -8.98 6.67
C LYS A 170 4.42 -10.16 5.78
N VAL A 171 3.12 -10.44 5.58
CA VAL A 171 2.67 -11.54 4.71
C VAL A 171 3.10 -11.31 3.27
N LEU A 172 2.90 -10.11 2.73
CA LEU A 172 3.31 -9.76 1.36
C LEU A 172 4.81 -9.94 1.13
N VAL A 173 5.62 -9.41 2.04
CA VAL A 173 7.10 -9.51 1.93
C VAL A 173 7.53 -10.97 1.96
N GLN A 174 6.92 -11.80 2.82
CA GLN A 174 7.21 -13.22 2.89
C GLN A 174 6.82 -13.94 1.59
N LEU A 175 5.59 -13.75 1.10
CA LEU A 175 5.09 -14.35 -0.14
C LEU A 175 5.99 -14.02 -1.34
N ILE A 176 6.37 -12.76 -1.50
CA ILE A 176 7.21 -12.34 -2.63
C ILE A 176 8.62 -12.94 -2.52
N LYS A 177 9.19 -13.07 -1.33
CA LYS A 177 10.50 -13.72 -1.12
C LYS A 177 10.45 -15.21 -1.46
N GLU A 178 9.42 -15.94 -1.01
CA GLU A 178 9.25 -17.36 -1.28
C GLU A 178 9.00 -17.66 -2.77
N SER A 179 8.36 -16.74 -3.48
CA SER A 179 8.12 -16.87 -4.93
C SER A 179 9.37 -16.63 -5.79
N GLY A 180 10.35 -15.86 -5.29
CA GLY A 180 11.61 -15.58 -5.98
C GLY A 180 12.66 -16.71 -5.88
N GLU A 181 12.45 -17.68 -4.99
CA GLU A 181 13.36 -18.83 -4.80
C GLU A 181 12.99 -20.07 -5.65
N LYS A 182 11.85 -20.04 -6.36
CA LYS A 182 11.38 -21.11 -7.27
C LYS A 182 11.71 -20.80 -8.72
#